data_342cd718554a94e372e37e3907be1229
#
_entry.id   342cd718554a94e372e37e3907be1229
#
_cell.length_a   1.000
_cell.length_b   1.000
_cell.length_c   1.000
_cell.angle_alpha   90.00
_cell.angle_beta   90.00
_cell.angle_gamma   90.00
#
_symmetry.space_group_name_H-M   'P 1'
#
loop_
_entity.id
_entity.type
_entity.pdbx_description
1 polymer ?
#
loop_
_entity_poly.entity_id
_entity_poly.type
_entity_poly.pdbx_seq_one_letter_code
_entity_poly.pdbx_strand_id
1 'polypeptide(L)'
;MISTLAGAVINIILDPIFIFIFQWGMMGAAVATVIGQVATAALAVWYLLNMKIIKPASGDYALRRSICGRMLTLGITSFLSQISLVAAMAAINNMLRKYGALDAVFGQAQYAQIPMAVVGIVMKFFQIVISIVVGMAEGCIPIVGYNMGAEKKLRVRELFTKLLVAEALVGAVALVLAECFPRQLIAIFGAANESSYYTDFAIKAFRTYLCMMILACVNKACFIFLQAVGKALSSTLLSMFREVVFGVGFALLLPVFFDLDGVLYSMPVSDILTFIISAIIIVKTYQELHTEGVQTA
;
A
#
# COMPACT_ATOMS: atom_id res chain seq x y z
N MET A 1 14.30 -11.26 -4.61
CA MET A 1 14.77 -9.86 -4.64
C MET A 1 15.60 -9.52 -5.88
N ILE A 2 16.71 -10.24 -6.20
CA ILE A 2 17.54 -9.92 -7.39
C ILE A 2 16.73 -10.03 -8.69
N SER A 3 15.92 -11.06 -8.85
CA SER A 3 15.06 -11.25 -10.04
C SER A 3 14.05 -10.13 -10.24
N THR A 4 13.38 -9.70 -9.18
CA THR A 4 12.42 -8.58 -9.23
C THR A 4 13.11 -7.25 -9.53
N LEU A 5 14.28 -7.02 -8.93
CA LEU A 5 15.07 -5.83 -9.21
C LEU A 5 15.55 -5.80 -10.68
N ALA A 6 16.05 -6.94 -11.20
CA ALA A 6 16.48 -7.05 -12.59
C ALA A 6 15.32 -6.76 -13.56
N GLY A 7 14.12 -7.33 -13.31
CA GLY A 7 12.94 -7.05 -14.13
C GLY A 7 12.49 -5.60 -14.07
N ALA A 8 12.57 -4.95 -12.90
CA ALA A 8 12.26 -3.53 -12.77
C ALA A 8 13.26 -2.65 -13.53
N VAL A 9 14.57 -2.94 -13.47
CA VAL A 9 15.60 -2.22 -14.23
C VAL A 9 15.39 -2.39 -15.73
N ILE A 10 15.09 -3.61 -16.19
CA ILE A 10 14.78 -3.88 -17.60
C ILE A 10 13.57 -3.04 -18.05
N ASN A 11 12.50 -3.00 -17.25
CA ASN A 11 11.31 -2.21 -17.55
C ASN A 11 11.64 -0.71 -17.63
N ILE A 12 12.36 -0.15 -16.65
CA ILE A 12 12.76 1.26 -16.61
C ILE A 12 13.59 1.66 -17.87
N ILE A 13 14.42 0.75 -18.37
CA ILE A 13 15.24 1.01 -19.57
C ILE A 13 14.40 0.88 -20.84
N LEU A 14 13.52 -0.12 -20.93
CA LEU A 14 12.74 -0.38 -22.14
C LEU A 14 11.57 0.59 -22.30
N ASP A 15 10.97 1.11 -21.22
CA ASP A 15 9.87 2.07 -21.29
C ASP A 15 10.21 3.29 -22.16
N PRO A 16 11.30 4.05 -21.89
CA PRO A 16 11.68 5.18 -22.73
C PRO A 16 11.99 4.79 -24.17
N ILE A 17 12.62 3.63 -24.38
CA ILE A 17 12.99 3.15 -25.71
C ILE A 17 11.73 2.90 -26.56
N PHE A 18 10.76 2.17 -26.01
CA PHE A 18 9.55 1.82 -26.76
C PHE A 18 8.58 2.99 -26.89
N ILE A 19 8.51 3.89 -25.90
CA ILE A 19 7.63 5.06 -25.94
C ILE A 19 8.20 6.13 -26.87
N PHE A 20 9.48 6.52 -26.71
CA PHE A 20 10.05 7.69 -27.38
C PHE A 20 10.80 7.34 -28.67
N ILE A 21 11.58 6.24 -28.71
CA ILE A 21 12.38 5.88 -29.90
C ILE A 21 11.50 5.13 -30.89
N PHE A 22 10.79 4.08 -30.46
CA PHE A 22 9.89 3.34 -31.35
C PHE A 22 8.52 3.98 -31.53
N GLN A 23 8.18 4.99 -30.74
CA GLN A 23 6.92 5.73 -30.77
C GLN A 23 5.66 4.85 -30.64
N TRP A 24 5.77 3.73 -29.93
CA TRP A 24 4.64 2.82 -29.72
C TRP A 24 3.66 3.32 -28.65
N GLY A 25 3.93 4.46 -27.98
CA GLY A 25 3.06 5.04 -26.97
C GLY A 25 2.70 4.05 -25.85
N MET A 26 1.40 3.94 -25.52
CA MET A 26 0.93 3.05 -24.47
C MET A 26 1.18 1.55 -24.74
N MET A 27 1.17 1.15 -26.01
CA MET A 27 1.51 -0.22 -26.40
C MET A 27 2.98 -0.55 -26.05
N GLY A 28 3.88 0.40 -26.28
CA GLY A 28 5.30 0.27 -25.92
C GLY A 28 5.51 0.05 -24.43
N ALA A 29 4.86 0.85 -23.59
CA ALA A 29 4.90 0.69 -22.14
C ALA A 29 4.38 -0.69 -21.70
N ALA A 30 3.27 -1.15 -22.28
CA ALA A 30 2.73 -2.48 -21.95
C ALA A 30 3.71 -3.61 -22.33
N VAL A 31 4.34 -3.53 -23.51
CA VAL A 31 5.32 -4.52 -23.98
C VAL A 31 6.56 -4.52 -23.08
N ALA A 32 7.08 -3.34 -22.71
CA ALA A 32 8.22 -3.22 -21.79
C ALA A 32 7.92 -3.86 -20.42
N THR A 33 6.72 -3.63 -19.90
CA THR A 33 6.26 -4.24 -18.64
C THR A 33 6.22 -5.77 -18.73
N VAL A 34 5.67 -6.31 -19.82
CA VAL A 34 5.63 -7.77 -20.05
C VAL A 34 7.03 -8.36 -20.14
N ILE A 35 7.94 -7.72 -20.87
CA ILE A 35 9.34 -8.18 -20.98
C ILE A 35 10.01 -8.18 -19.60
N GLY A 36 9.84 -7.13 -18.79
CA GLY A 36 10.36 -7.07 -17.43
C GLY A 36 9.83 -8.20 -16.54
N GLN A 37 8.53 -8.52 -16.63
CA GLN A 37 7.90 -9.62 -15.90
C GLN A 37 8.40 -11.00 -16.35
N VAL A 38 8.54 -11.21 -17.68
CA VAL A 38 9.09 -12.45 -18.24
C VAL A 38 10.53 -12.65 -17.80
N ALA A 39 11.35 -11.61 -17.83
CA ALA A 39 12.73 -11.66 -17.36
C ALA A 39 12.81 -12.00 -15.84
N THR A 40 11.95 -11.37 -15.03
CA THR A 40 11.82 -11.70 -13.60
C THR A 40 11.48 -13.18 -13.39
N ALA A 41 10.48 -13.67 -14.12
CA ALA A 41 10.04 -15.07 -14.03
C ALA A 41 11.14 -16.04 -14.48
N ALA A 42 11.82 -15.76 -15.59
CA ALA A 42 12.91 -16.59 -16.11
C ALA A 42 14.06 -16.68 -15.10
N LEU A 43 14.49 -15.56 -14.51
CA LEU A 43 15.53 -15.53 -13.48
C LEU A 43 15.09 -16.27 -12.21
N ALA A 44 13.83 -16.15 -11.80
CA ALA A 44 13.31 -16.85 -10.63
C ALA A 44 13.28 -18.37 -10.87
N VAL A 45 12.81 -18.83 -12.02
CA VAL A 45 12.80 -20.25 -12.41
C VAL A 45 14.22 -20.80 -12.51
N TRP A 46 15.12 -20.05 -13.17
CA TRP A 46 16.52 -20.45 -13.26
C TRP A 46 17.17 -20.63 -11.89
N TYR A 47 16.91 -19.70 -10.94
CA TYR A 47 17.38 -19.82 -9.58
C TYR A 47 16.79 -21.03 -8.86
N LEU A 48 15.49 -21.28 -8.99
CA LEU A 48 14.82 -22.44 -8.38
C LEU A 48 15.38 -23.77 -8.89
N LEU A 49 15.65 -23.87 -10.19
CA LEU A 49 16.23 -25.08 -10.79
C LEU A 49 17.68 -25.34 -10.34
N ASN A 50 18.43 -24.27 -10.01
CA ASN A 50 19.81 -24.35 -9.56
C ASN A 50 19.99 -24.26 -8.04
N MET A 51 18.89 -24.40 -7.25
CA MET A 51 18.99 -24.37 -5.78
C MET A 51 19.87 -25.51 -5.26
N LYS A 52 20.87 -25.14 -4.45
CA LYS A 52 21.83 -26.10 -3.85
C LYS A 52 21.32 -26.71 -2.55
N ILE A 53 20.43 -25.97 -1.84
CA ILE A 53 19.97 -26.32 -0.48
C ILE A 53 18.80 -27.29 -0.52
N ILE A 54 17.85 -27.10 -1.43
CA ILE A 54 16.67 -27.95 -1.58
C ILE A 54 16.69 -28.51 -3.00
N LYS A 55 16.89 -29.80 -3.15
CA LYS A 55 16.76 -30.50 -4.44
C LYS A 55 15.41 -31.21 -4.45
N PRO A 56 14.42 -30.74 -5.22
CA PRO A 56 13.14 -31.41 -5.32
C PRO A 56 13.34 -32.78 -5.97
N ALA A 57 12.83 -33.83 -5.32
CA ALA A 57 12.77 -35.18 -5.88
C ALA A 57 11.55 -35.32 -6.80
N SER A 58 11.55 -36.24 -7.72
CA SER A 58 10.45 -36.45 -8.67
C SER A 58 9.07 -36.64 -8.00
N GLY A 59 9.03 -37.14 -6.75
CA GLY A 59 7.80 -37.31 -5.96
C GLY A 59 7.29 -36.00 -5.29
N ASP A 60 8.10 -34.97 -5.23
CA ASP A 60 7.73 -33.70 -4.57
C ASP A 60 6.85 -32.80 -5.47
N TYR A 61 6.81 -33.10 -6.76
CA TYR A 61 5.93 -32.42 -7.72
C TYR A 61 4.48 -32.88 -7.63
N ALA A 62 4.18 -33.95 -6.86
CA ALA A 62 2.82 -34.40 -6.67
C ALA A 62 1.98 -33.45 -5.85
N LEU A 63 0.86 -33.01 -6.38
CA LEU A 63 -0.08 -32.14 -5.69
C LEU A 63 -0.71 -32.87 -4.49
N ARG A 64 -0.30 -32.48 -3.27
CA ARG A 64 -0.86 -33.04 -2.04
C ARG A 64 -1.97 -32.12 -1.53
N ARG A 65 -3.20 -32.66 -1.47
CA ARG A 65 -4.42 -31.91 -1.08
C ARG A 65 -4.26 -31.14 0.25
N SER A 66 -3.57 -31.71 1.23
CA SER A 66 -3.34 -31.05 2.53
C SER A 66 -2.42 -29.83 2.43
N ILE A 67 -1.39 -29.91 1.59
CA ILE A 67 -0.45 -28.79 1.34
C ILE A 67 -1.15 -27.72 0.53
N CYS A 68 -1.83 -28.09 -0.56
CA CYS A 68 -2.61 -27.18 -1.38
C CYS A 68 -3.69 -26.46 -0.57
N GLY A 69 -4.37 -27.15 0.34
CA GLY A 69 -5.36 -26.54 1.23
C GLY A 69 -4.77 -25.46 2.13
N ARG A 70 -3.61 -25.69 2.73
CA ARG A 70 -2.91 -24.68 3.55
C ARG A 70 -2.44 -23.48 2.72
N MET A 71 -1.92 -23.71 1.53
CA MET A 71 -1.50 -22.65 0.60
C MET A 71 -2.70 -21.80 0.16
N LEU A 72 -3.83 -22.43 -0.17
CA LEU A 72 -5.07 -21.71 -0.52
C LEU A 72 -5.59 -20.86 0.63
N THR A 73 -5.58 -21.38 1.86
CA THR A 73 -6.01 -20.60 3.04
C THR A 73 -5.18 -19.34 3.22
N LEU A 74 -3.86 -19.43 3.06
CA LEU A 74 -2.97 -18.27 3.12
C LEU A 74 -3.18 -17.33 1.92
N GLY A 75 -3.37 -17.88 0.72
CA GLY A 75 -3.63 -17.12 -0.50
C GLY A 75 -4.96 -16.36 -0.48
N ILE A 76 -6.01 -16.94 0.09
CA ILE A 76 -7.33 -16.28 0.22
C ILE A 76 -7.23 -15.01 1.05
N THR A 77 -6.44 -14.98 2.13
CA THR A 77 -6.28 -13.77 2.95
C THR A 77 -5.65 -12.63 2.16
N SER A 78 -4.60 -12.92 1.40
CA SER A 78 -3.94 -11.93 0.51
C SER A 78 -4.86 -11.49 -0.63
N PHE A 79 -5.59 -12.42 -1.23
CA PHE A 79 -6.58 -12.14 -2.27
C PHE A 79 -7.69 -11.21 -1.79
N LEU A 80 -8.26 -11.48 -0.60
CA LEU A 80 -9.28 -10.62 0.01
C LEU A 80 -8.76 -9.21 0.29
N SER A 81 -7.52 -9.08 0.77
CA SER A 81 -6.90 -7.77 0.98
C SER A 81 -6.73 -6.98 -0.32
N GLN A 82 -6.32 -7.64 -1.41
CA GLN A 82 -6.16 -6.98 -2.71
C GLN A 82 -7.52 -6.60 -3.34
N ILE A 83 -8.52 -7.46 -3.27
CA ILE A 83 -9.88 -7.13 -3.73
C ILE A 83 -10.45 -5.96 -2.94
N SER A 84 -10.22 -5.92 -1.63
CA SER A 84 -10.66 -4.82 -0.77
C SER A 84 -10.08 -3.47 -1.21
N LEU A 85 -8.79 -3.45 -1.54
CA LEU A 85 -8.13 -2.25 -2.06
C LEU A 85 -8.73 -1.79 -3.40
N VAL A 86 -8.95 -2.74 -4.33
CA VAL A 86 -9.57 -2.43 -5.63
C VAL A 86 -11.00 -1.91 -5.45
N ALA A 87 -11.77 -2.51 -4.55
CA ALA A 87 -13.14 -2.06 -4.24
C ALA A 87 -13.15 -0.64 -3.65
N ALA A 88 -12.21 -0.32 -2.75
CA ALA A 88 -12.07 1.03 -2.19
C ALA A 88 -11.72 2.06 -3.28
N MET A 89 -10.76 1.74 -4.16
CA MET A 89 -10.44 2.61 -5.30
C MET A 89 -11.62 2.81 -6.25
N ALA A 90 -12.36 1.74 -6.56
CA ALA A 90 -13.54 1.82 -7.41
C ALA A 90 -14.64 2.69 -6.78
N ALA A 91 -14.87 2.56 -5.47
CA ALA A 91 -15.83 3.39 -4.74
C ALA A 91 -15.43 4.88 -4.78
N ILE A 92 -14.17 5.20 -4.48
CA ILE A 92 -13.64 6.57 -4.53
C ILE A 92 -13.80 7.15 -5.94
N ASN A 93 -13.38 6.44 -6.98
CA ASN A 93 -13.48 6.90 -8.36
C ASN A 93 -14.94 7.13 -8.80
N ASN A 94 -15.86 6.24 -8.41
CA ASN A 94 -17.29 6.40 -8.69
C ASN A 94 -17.87 7.64 -7.99
N MET A 95 -17.49 7.86 -6.74
CA MET A 95 -17.98 9.02 -5.98
C MET A 95 -17.38 10.33 -6.50
N LEU A 96 -16.10 10.36 -6.85
CA LEU A 96 -15.47 11.50 -7.51
C LEU A 96 -16.19 11.87 -8.82
N ARG A 97 -16.53 10.87 -9.62
CA ARG A 97 -17.26 11.08 -10.87
C ARG A 97 -18.68 11.59 -10.63
N LYS A 98 -19.39 11.00 -9.66
CA LYS A 98 -20.78 11.37 -9.34
C LYS A 98 -20.87 12.77 -8.76
N TYR A 99 -20.13 13.06 -7.71
CA TYR A 99 -20.17 14.34 -7.00
C TYR A 99 -19.38 15.44 -7.71
N GLY A 100 -18.35 15.10 -8.48
CA GLY A 100 -17.69 16.04 -9.39
C GLY A 100 -18.64 16.56 -10.48
N ALA A 101 -19.53 15.72 -11.00
CA ALA A 101 -20.53 16.14 -11.98
C ALA A 101 -21.64 17.04 -11.37
N LEU A 102 -21.85 16.99 -10.05
CA LEU A 102 -22.81 17.83 -9.33
C LEU A 102 -22.22 19.15 -8.84
N ASP A 103 -20.89 19.29 -8.85
CA ASP A 103 -20.19 20.49 -8.42
C ASP A 103 -20.39 21.64 -9.42
N ALA A 104 -20.48 22.88 -8.92
CA ALA A 104 -20.74 24.07 -9.73
C ALA A 104 -19.62 24.37 -10.75
N VAL A 105 -18.37 24.04 -10.42
CA VAL A 105 -17.20 24.25 -11.27
C VAL A 105 -16.89 23.00 -12.08
N PHE A 106 -16.75 21.85 -11.41
CA PHE A 106 -16.33 20.58 -12.02
C PHE A 106 -17.47 19.87 -12.79
N GLY A 107 -18.71 20.30 -12.65
CA GLY A 107 -19.85 19.85 -13.49
C GLY A 107 -19.77 20.33 -14.93
N GLN A 108 -18.94 21.35 -15.24
CA GLN A 108 -18.70 21.83 -16.60
C GLN A 108 -17.83 20.85 -17.40
N ALA A 109 -18.16 20.59 -18.66
CA ALA A 109 -17.48 19.59 -19.49
C ALA A 109 -15.95 19.78 -19.57
N GLN A 110 -15.48 21.02 -19.56
CA GLN A 110 -14.05 21.34 -19.63
C GLN A 110 -13.27 21.02 -18.34
N TYR A 111 -13.95 20.97 -17.18
CA TYR A 111 -13.31 20.75 -15.86
C TYR A 111 -13.69 19.40 -15.23
N ALA A 112 -14.57 18.63 -15.87
CA ALA A 112 -15.14 17.39 -15.33
C ALA A 112 -14.08 16.30 -14.99
N GLN A 113 -12.92 16.34 -15.61
CA GLN A 113 -11.85 15.37 -15.37
C GLN A 113 -10.90 15.77 -14.24
N ILE A 114 -10.94 17.02 -13.77
CA ILE A 114 -10.00 17.56 -12.77
C ILE A 114 -10.04 16.77 -11.45
N PRO A 115 -11.21 16.50 -10.82
CA PRO A 115 -11.23 15.80 -9.54
C PRO A 115 -10.59 14.41 -9.62
N MET A 116 -10.86 13.67 -10.69
CA MET A 116 -10.31 12.33 -10.89
C MET A 116 -8.80 12.36 -11.15
N ALA A 117 -8.32 13.30 -11.99
CA ALA A 117 -6.90 13.48 -12.28
C ALA A 117 -6.11 13.86 -11.02
N VAL A 118 -6.61 14.84 -10.27
CA VAL A 118 -5.99 15.33 -9.04
C VAL A 118 -5.91 14.24 -7.98
N VAL A 119 -7.03 13.58 -7.65
CA VAL A 119 -7.03 12.50 -6.66
C VAL A 119 -6.14 11.34 -7.12
N GLY A 120 -6.09 11.07 -8.44
CA GLY A 120 -5.15 10.10 -9.01
C GLY A 120 -3.69 10.43 -8.71
N ILE A 121 -3.28 11.70 -8.78
CA ILE A 121 -1.92 12.16 -8.42
C ILE A 121 -1.68 12.00 -6.91
N VAL A 122 -2.64 12.44 -6.09
CA VAL A 122 -2.56 12.31 -4.61
C VAL A 122 -2.40 10.83 -4.21
N MET A 123 -3.17 9.94 -4.83
CA MET A 123 -3.08 8.49 -4.58
C MET A 123 -1.74 7.90 -5.02
N LYS A 124 -1.14 8.39 -6.12
CA LYS A 124 0.21 7.96 -6.53
C LYS A 124 1.27 8.39 -5.51
N PHE A 125 1.20 9.61 -5.02
CA PHE A 125 2.09 10.06 -3.95
C PHE A 125 1.91 9.20 -2.69
N PHE A 126 0.67 8.97 -2.26
CA PHE A 126 0.36 8.08 -1.14
C PHE A 126 0.97 6.69 -1.35
N GLN A 127 0.81 6.11 -2.54
CA GLN A 127 1.33 4.78 -2.87
C GLN A 127 2.86 4.70 -2.83
N ILE A 128 3.57 5.76 -3.25
CA ILE A 128 5.03 5.84 -3.13
C ILE A 128 5.44 5.77 -1.66
N VAL A 129 4.83 6.58 -0.80
CA VAL A 129 5.14 6.58 0.64
C VAL A 129 4.82 5.23 1.28
N ILE A 130 3.65 4.66 1.00
CA ILE A 130 3.27 3.33 1.51
C ILE A 130 4.21 2.23 1.01
N SER A 131 4.77 2.35 -0.20
CA SER A 131 5.75 1.37 -0.70
C SER A 131 7.05 1.39 0.11
N ILE A 132 7.49 2.58 0.57
CA ILE A 132 8.65 2.71 1.50
C ILE A 132 8.34 2.02 2.83
N VAL A 133 7.16 2.31 3.40
CA VAL A 133 6.65 1.71 4.65
C VAL A 133 6.60 0.19 4.55
N VAL A 134 5.99 -0.33 3.49
CA VAL A 134 5.93 -1.78 3.25
C VAL A 134 7.32 -2.40 3.15
N GLY A 135 8.23 -1.76 2.41
CA GLY A 135 9.62 -2.24 2.27
C GLY A 135 10.36 -2.34 3.60
N MET A 136 10.20 -1.34 4.47
CA MET A 136 10.81 -1.34 5.82
C MET A 136 10.18 -2.41 6.72
N ALA A 137 8.86 -2.51 6.74
CA ALA A 137 8.13 -3.47 7.56
C ALA A 137 8.40 -4.92 7.12
N GLU A 138 8.40 -5.20 5.82
CA GLU A 138 8.73 -6.53 5.27
C GLU A 138 10.19 -6.91 5.52
N GLY A 139 11.11 -5.95 5.52
CA GLY A 139 12.50 -6.15 5.92
C GLY A 139 12.67 -6.63 7.37
N CYS A 140 11.72 -6.29 8.24
CA CYS A 140 11.72 -6.74 9.63
C CYS A 140 11.18 -8.18 9.80
N ILE A 141 10.42 -8.74 8.85
CA ILE A 141 9.80 -10.07 8.96
C ILE A 141 10.82 -11.17 9.28
N PRO A 142 11.95 -11.31 8.57
CA PRO A 142 12.94 -12.35 8.88
C PRO A 142 13.54 -12.21 10.28
N ILE A 143 13.76 -10.96 10.73
CA ILE A 143 14.34 -10.66 12.04
C ILE A 143 13.35 -11.02 13.15
N VAL A 144 12.06 -10.69 12.95
CA VAL A 144 10.98 -11.07 13.87
C VAL A 144 10.88 -12.59 13.94
N GLY A 145 10.80 -13.28 12.80
CA GLY A 145 10.68 -14.74 12.75
C GLY A 145 11.84 -15.45 13.45
N TYR A 146 13.09 -15.00 13.22
CA TYR A 146 14.27 -15.56 13.90
C TYR A 146 14.22 -15.36 15.42
N ASN A 147 13.90 -14.15 15.90
CA ASN A 147 13.86 -13.86 17.33
C ASN A 147 12.65 -14.52 18.03
N MET A 148 11.51 -14.66 17.34
CA MET A 148 10.36 -15.42 17.83
C MET A 148 10.69 -16.91 17.99
N GLY A 149 11.34 -17.52 16.99
CA GLY A 149 11.79 -18.91 17.06
C GLY A 149 12.88 -19.17 18.12
N ALA A 150 13.67 -18.13 18.46
CA ALA A 150 14.67 -18.17 19.53
C ALA A 150 14.09 -17.74 20.90
N GLU A 151 12.78 -17.55 21.03
CA GLU A 151 12.06 -17.11 22.25
C GLU A 151 12.53 -15.76 22.81
N LYS A 152 13.24 -14.94 22.02
CA LYS A 152 13.76 -13.62 22.42
C LYS A 152 12.72 -12.52 22.26
N LYS A 153 11.60 -12.65 22.96
CA LYS A 153 10.42 -11.77 22.83
C LYS A 153 10.69 -10.30 23.15
N LEU A 154 11.60 -10.02 24.08
CA LEU A 154 12.00 -8.64 24.39
C LEU A 154 12.66 -7.94 23.19
N ARG A 155 13.47 -8.66 22.39
CA ARG A 155 14.06 -8.12 21.16
C ARG A 155 13.01 -7.87 20.09
N VAL A 156 12.00 -8.73 19.98
CA VAL A 156 10.88 -8.55 19.06
C VAL A 156 10.09 -7.28 19.43
N ARG A 157 9.85 -7.05 20.73
CA ARG A 157 9.21 -5.84 21.24
C ARG A 157 10.02 -4.58 20.91
N GLU A 158 11.33 -4.61 21.14
CA GLU A 158 12.23 -3.49 20.81
C GLU A 158 12.21 -3.19 19.32
N LEU A 159 12.28 -4.22 18.47
CA LEU A 159 12.20 -4.09 17.02
C LEU A 159 10.87 -3.46 16.60
N PHE A 160 9.76 -3.89 17.20
CA PHE A 160 8.44 -3.32 16.92
C PHE A 160 8.38 -1.83 17.26
N THR A 161 8.91 -1.43 18.42
CA THR A 161 8.99 -0.01 18.79
C THR A 161 9.80 0.80 17.77
N LYS A 162 10.97 0.29 17.39
CA LYS A 162 11.83 0.94 16.39
C LYS A 162 11.15 1.06 15.03
N LEU A 163 10.44 0.02 14.62
CA LEU A 163 9.65 0.03 13.38
C LEU A 163 8.56 1.10 13.44
N LEU A 164 7.74 1.13 14.48
CA LEU A 164 6.66 2.11 14.61
C LEU A 164 7.19 3.56 14.59
N VAL A 165 8.30 3.82 15.27
CA VAL A 165 8.94 5.15 15.28
C VAL A 165 9.48 5.51 13.88
N ALA A 166 10.16 4.58 13.21
CA ALA A 166 10.68 4.82 11.87
C ALA A 166 9.56 5.10 10.87
N GLU A 167 8.46 4.32 10.93
CA GLU A 167 7.29 4.52 10.05
C GLU A 167 6.55 5.83 10.35
N ALA A 168 6.45 6.21 11.62
CA ALA A 168 5.90 7.51 11.99
C ALA A 168 6.76 8.67 11.47
N LEU A 169 8.09 8.53 11.47
CA LEU A 169 9.00 9.52 10.88
C LEU A 169 8.83 9.62 9.36
N VAL A 170 8.72 8.49 8.65
CA VAL A 170 8.43 8.49 7.20
C VAL A 170 7.10 9.18 6.93
N GLY A 171 6.05 8.85 7.70
CA GLY A 171 4.75 9.50 7.59
C GLY A 171 4.80 11.00 7.89
N ALA A 172 5.59 11.43 8.89
CA ALA A 172 5.76 12.84 9.23
C ALA A 172 6.47 13.62 8.10
N VAL A 173 7.54 13.06 7.52
CA VAL A 173 8.21 13.66 6.36
C VAL A 173 7.26 13.79 5.19
N ALA A 174 6.50 12.74 4.87
CA ALA A 174 5.52 12.76 3.80
C ALA A 174 4.40 13.79 4.04
N LEU A 175 3.92 13.91 5.28
CA LEU A 175 2.94 14.92 5.67
C LEU A 175 3.49 16.33 5.49
N VAL A 176 4.71 16.62 5.95
CA VAL A 176 5.36 17.92 5.77
C VAL A 176 5.50 18.25 4.28
N LEU A 177 5.87 17.29 3.44
CA LEU A 177 5.95 17.49 1.99
C LEU A 177 4.58 17.81 1.39
N ALA A 178 3.53 17.10 1.80
CA ALA A 178 2.17 17.30 1.30
C ALA A 178 1.56 18.65 1.74
N GLU A 179 1.86 19.12 2.96
CA GLU A 179 1.33 20.36 3.51
C GLU A 179 2.10 21.60 3.04
N CYS A 180 3.44 21.51 3.03
CA CYS A 180 4.30 22.66 2.74
C CYS A 180 4.60 22.83 1.25
N PHE A 181 4.66 21.74 0.50
CA PHE A 181 5.11 21.74 -0.90
C PHE A 181 4.10 21.12 -1.90
N PRO A 182 2.77 21.31 -1.74
CA PRO A 182 1.80 20.67 -2.64
C PRO A 182 1.95 21.10 -4.10
N ARG A 183 2.26 22.39 -4.35
CA ARG A 183 2.46 22.91 -5.72
C ARG A 183 3.65 22.25 -6.42
N GLN A 184 4.75 22.04 -5.72
CA GLN A 184 5.95 21.39 -6.25
C GLN A 184 5.67 19.92 -6.55
N LEU A 185 4.92 19.24 -5.67
CA LEU A 185 4.50 17.86 -5.90
C LEU A 185 3.63 17.75 -7.15
N ILE A 186 2.64 18.63 -7.31
CA ILE A 186 1.79 18.68 -8.49
C ILE A 186 2.64 18.89 -9.77
N ALA A 187 3.62 19.79 -9.72
CA ALA A 187 4.51 20.06 -10.85
C ALA A 187 5.36 18.84 -11.24
N ILE A 188 5.87 18.08 -10.25
CA ILE A 188 6.64 16.85 -10.50
C ILE A 188 5.78 15.80 -11.24
N PHE A 189 4.47 15.74 -10.95
CA PHE A 189 3.55 14.83 -11.63
C PHE A 189 3.03 15.35 -12.99
N GLY A 190 3.63 16.43 -13.51
CA GLY A 190 3.38 16.91 -14.88
C GLY A 190 2.23 17.90 -15.02
N ALA A 191 1.65 18.40 -13.94
CA ALA A 191 0.50 19.32 -13.93
C ALA A 191 0.92 20.77 -13.56
N ALA A 192 2.08 21.23 -14.01
CA ALA A 192 2.61 22.57 -13.67
C ALA A 192 1.86 23.72 -14.33
N ASN A 193 1.25 23.50 -15.52
CA ASN A 193 0.64 24.54 -16.36
C ASN A 193 -0.89 24.38 -16.48
N GLU A 194 -1.53 23.78 -15.48
CA GLU A 194 -2.98 23.58 -15.45
C GLU A 194 -3.74 24.84 -14.97
N SER A 195 -5.04 24.81 -15.07
CA SER A 195 -5.91 25.92 -14.65
C SER A 195 -5.78 26.24 -13.16
N SER A 196 -6.14 27.46 -12.75
CA SER A 196 -6.21 27.86 -11.33
C SER A 196 -7.11 26.92 -10.53
N TYR A 197 -8.26 26.54 -11.07
CA TYR A 197 -9.18 25.57 -10.44
C TYR A 197 -8.54 24.21 -10.18
N TYR A 198 -7.69 23.75 -11.11
CA TYR A 198 -6.92 22.52 -10.93
C TYR A 198 -5.96 22.65 -9.75
N THR A 199 -5.16 23.72 -9.74
CA THR A 199 -4.15 23.95 -8.69
C THR A 199 -4.77 24.10 -7.32
N ASP A 200 -5.85 24.86 -7.19
CA ASP A 200 -6.53 25.09 -5.91
C ASP A 200 -7.17 23.81 -5.37
N PHE A 201 -7.85 23.05 -6.23
CA PHE A 201 -8.40 21.75 -5.84
C PHE A 201 -7.30 20.74 -5.49
N ALA A 202 -6.19 20.73 -6.22
CA ALA A 202 -5.07 19.85 -5.95
C ALA A 202 -4.39 20.16 -4.61
N ILE A 203 -4.17 21.44 -4.27
CA ILE A 203 -3.63 21.83 -2.96
C ILE A 203 -4.58 21.37 -1.84
N LYS A 204 -5.89 21.60 -2.01
CA LYS A 204 -6.91 21.15 -1.07
C LYS A 204 -6.89 19.63 -0.91
N ALA A 205 -6.85 18.89 -2.04
CA ALA A 205 -6.83 17.43 -2.04
C ALA A 205 -5.56 16.86 -1.36
N PHE A 206 -4.36 17.40 -1.65
CA PHE A 206 -3.14 16.98 -0.97
C PHE A 206 -3.22 17.16 0.53
N ARG A 207 -3.61 18.34 0.99
CA ARG A 207 -3.71 18.66 2.41
C ARG A 207 -4.78 17.86 3.13
N THR A 208 -5.95 17.71 2.52
CA THR A 208 -7.07 17.02 3.16
C THR A 208 -6.88 15.51 3.16
N TYR A 209 -6.55 14.91 2.01
CA TYR A 209 -6.48 13.46 1.86
C TYR A 209 -5.29 12.85 2.60
N LEU A 210 -4.17 13.58 2.71
CA LEU A 210 -2.93 13.11 3.32
C LEU A 210 -2.71 13.60 4.76
N CYS A 211 -3.64 14.34 5.35
CA CYS A 211 -3.47 14.92 6.69
C CYS A 211 -3.19 13.87 7.78
N MET A 212 -3.66 12.62 7.60
CA MET A 212 -3.44 11.52 8.54
C MET A 212 -2.37 10.52 8.07
N MET A 213 -1.42 10.97 7.23
CA MET A 213 -0.38 10.14 6.65
C MET A 213 0.45 9.38 7.70
N ILE A 214 0.72 10.00 8.85
CA ILE A 214 1.43 9.37 9.96
C ILE A 214 0.66 8.13 10.45
N LEU A 215 -0.65 8.27 10.65
CA LEU A 215 -1.50 7.17 11.11
C LEU A 215 -1.59 6.05 10.06
N ALA A 216 -1.69 6.41 8.79
CA ALA A 216 -1.70 5.45 7.68
C ALA A 216 -0.43 4.59 7.66
N CYS A 217 0.76 5.21 7.83
CA CYS A 217 2.04 4.52 7.89
C CYS A 217 2.11 3.57 9.09
N VAL A 218 1.77 4.06 10.29
CA VAL A 218 1.75 3.25 11.52
C VAL A 218 0.76 2.09 11.43
N ASN A 219 -0.43 2.30 10.89
CA ASN A 219 -1.42 1.25 10.66
C ASN A 219 -0.85 0.16 9.75
N LYS A 220 -0.21 0.54 8.64
CA LYS A 220 0.38 -0.40 7.69
C LYS A 220 1.50 -1.22 8.31
N ALA A 221 2.40 -0.57 9.06
CA ALA A 221 3.46 -1.24 9.81
C ALA A 221 2.89 -2.26 10.81
N CYS A 222 1.84 -1.89 11.53
CA CYS A 222 1.15 -2.77 12.48
C CYS A 222 0.60 -4.03 11.78
N PHE A 223 -0.05 -3.88 10.60
CA PHE A 223 -0.59 -5.02 9.86
C PHE A 223 0.50 -6.02 9.47
N ILE A 224 1.62 -5.53 8.92
CA ILE A 224 2.73 -6.37 8.47
C ILE A 224 3.43 -7.02 9.68
N PHE A 225 3.63 -6.27 10.75
CA PHE A 225 4.23 -6.81 11.97
C PHE A 225 3.39 -7.93 12.60
N LEU A 226 2.06 -7.78 12.65
CA LEU A 226 1.16 -8.83 13.14
C LEU A 226 1.26 -10.11 12.30
N GLN A 227 1.44 -10.00 10.99
CA GLN A 227 1.70 -11.17 10.13
C GLN A 227 3.04 -11.82 10.49
N ALA A 228 4.08 -11.02 10.72
CA ALA A 228 5.40 -11.53 11.08
C ALA A 228 5.42 -12.29 12.42
N VAL A 229 4.61 -11.87 13.40
CA VAL A 229 4.45 -12.54 14.71
C VAL A 229 3.51 -13.77 14.62
N GLY A 230 2.96 -14.07 13.45
CA GLY A 230 2.07 -15.22 13.24
C GLY A 230 0.58 -14.93 13.48
N LYS A 231 0.19 -13.69 13.77
CA LYS A 231 -1.20 -13.27 13.93
C LYS A 231 -1.84 -12.84 12.60
N ALA A 232 -1.68 -13.68 11.56
CA ALA A 232 -2.11 -13.37 10.20
C ALA A 232 -3.61 -13.04 10.09
N LEU A 233 -4.47 -13.77 10.80
CA LEU A 233 -5.92 -13.52 10.77
C LEU A 233 -6.27 -12.14 11.33
N SER A 234 -5.69 -11.74 12.47
CA SER A 234 -5.91 -10.41 13.06
C SER A 234 -5.43 -9.29 12.14
N SER A 235 -4.28 -9.48 11.49
CA SER A 235 -3.76 -8.54 10.49
C SER A 235 -4.71 -8.40 9.29
N THR A 236 -5.18 -9.52 8.74
CA THR A 236 -6.09 -9.52 7.59
C THR A 236 -7.42 -8.86 7.93
N LEU A 237 -8.02 -9.21 9.07
CA LEU A 237 -9.26 -8.58 9.53
C LEU A 237 -9.09 -7.08 9.69
N LEU A 238 -8.01 -6.62 10.32
CA LEU A 238 -7.75 -5.21 10.53
C LEU A 238 -7.56 -4.46 9.19
N SER A 239 -6.85 -5.06 8.24
CA SER A 239 -6.69 -4.53 6.89
C SER A 239 -8.03 -4.46 6.15
N MET A 240 -8.86 -5.50 6.24
CA MET A 240 -10.20 -5.52 5.64
C MET A 240 -11.13 -4.47 6.25
N PHE A 241 -11.10 -4.29 7.58
CA PHE A 241 -11.86 -3.23 8.24
C PHE A 241 -11.46 -1.85 7.70
N ARG A 242 -10.16 -1.59 7.55
CA ARG A 242 -9.66 -0.34 7.00
C ARG A 242 -10.11 -0.11 5.56
N GLU A 243 -9.94 -1.11 4.68
CA GLU A 243 -10.17 -0.92 3.24
C GLU A 243 -11.68 -1.01 2.90
N VAL A 244 -12.41 -1.99 3.44
CA VAL A 244 -13.82 -2.21 3.08
C VAL A 244 -14.75 -1.44 3.99
N VAL A 245 -14.70 -1.70 5.31
CA VAL A 245 -15.70 -1.13 6.22
C VAL A 245 -15.55 0.39 6.30
N PHE A 246 -14.33 0.85 6.54
CA PHE A 246 -14.07 2.27 6.68
C PHE A 246 -13.78 2.92 5.31
N GLY A 247 -12.92 2.35 4.48
CA GLY A 247 -12.55 2.92 3.18
C GLY A 247 -13.74 3.04 2.24
N VAL A 248 -14.39 1.92 1.89
CA VAL A 248 -15.58 1.94 1.03
C VAL A 248 -16.75 2.59 1.75
N GLY A 249 -16.99 2.27 3.03
CA GLY A 249 -18.10 2.80 3.80
C GLY A 249 -18.11 4.33 3.86
N PHE A 250 -16.99 4.94 4.24
CA PHE A 250 -16.90 6.40 4.31
C PHE A 250 -16.77 7.06 2.93
N ALA A 251 -16.16 6.39 1.94
CA ALA A 251 -16.17 6.89 0.56
C ALA A 251 -17.59 7.01 -0.02
N LEU A 252 -18.53 6.17 0.43
CA LEU A 252 -19.94 6.24 0.03
C LEU A 252 -20.77 7.17 0.91
N LEU A 253 -20.49 7.20 2.23
CA LEU A 253 -21.31 7.91 3.22
C LEU A 253 -21.00 9.41 3.28
N LEU A 254 -19.71 9.78 3.39
CA LEU A 254 -19.33 11.18 3.60
C LEU A 254 -19.70 12.11 2.44
N PRO A 255 -19.64 11.70 1.16
CA PRO A 255 -20.08 12.55 0.05
C PRO A 255 -21.58 12.92 0.10
N VAL A 256 -22.39 12.15 0.82
CA VAL A 256 -23.82 12.46 0.99
C VAL A 256 -24.02 13.73 1.86
N PHE A 257 -23.08 14.00 2.77
CA PHE A 257 -23.15 15.15 3.69
C PHE A 257 -22.23 16.32 3.28
N PHE A 258 -21.13 16.03 2.61
CA PHE A 258 -20.07 16.99 2.29
C PHE A 258 -19.74 17.06 0.79
N ASP A 259 -20.61 16.53 -0.08
CA ASP A 259 -20.43 16.53 -1.53
C ASP A 259 -19.03 16.02 -1.95
N LEU A 260 -18.37 16.71 -2.88
CA LEU A 260 -17.04 16.33 -3.37
C LEU A 260 -15.96 16.28 -2.28
N ASP A 261 -16.05 17.16 -1.28
CA ASP A 261 -15.12 17.19 -0.15
C ASP A 261 -15.25 15.94 0.73
N GLY A 262 -16.44 15.37 0.81
CA GLY A 262 -16.65 14.11 1.54
C GLY A 262 -15.82 12.96 1.01
N VAL A 263 -15.50 12.95 -0.29
CA VAL A 263 -14.60 11.95 -0.86
C VAL A 263 -13.18 12.14 -0.32
N LEU A 264 -12.72 13.39 -0.17
CA LEU A 264 -11.39 13.69 0.36
C LEU A 264 -11.27 13.35 1.84
N TYR A 265 -12.34 13.50 2.62
CA TYR A 265 -12.36 13.15 4.05
C TYR A 265 -12.41 11.65 4.33
N SER A 266 -12.79 10.82 3.35
CA SER A 266 -12.99 9.38 3.55
C SER A 266 -11.75 8.66 4.06
N MET A 267 -10.57 8.95 3.49
CA MET A 267 -9.32 8.30 3.89
C MET A 267 -8.82 8.74 5.28
N PRO A 268 -8.75 10.04 5.62
CA PRO A 268 -8.38 10.46 6.96
C PRO A 268 -9.25 9.86 8.05
N VAL A 269 -10.57 9.83 7.86
CA VAL A 269 -11.51 9.23 8.82
C VAL A 269 -11.26 7.73 8.96
N SER A 270 -11.06 7.03 7.85
CA SER A 270 -10.70 5.60 7.87
C SER A 270 -9.42 5.35 8.63
N ASP A 271 -8.38 6.16 8.42
CA ASP A 271 -7.08 5.98 9.08
C ASP A 271 -7.14 6.26 10.57
N ILE A 272 -7.93 7.26 11.02
CA ILE A 272 -8.17 7.55 12.44
C ILE A 272 -8.87 6.37 13.13
N LEU A 273 -9.98 5.88 12.57
CA LEU A 273 -10.72 4.78 13.18
C LEU A 273 -9.91 3.48 13.19
N THR A 274 -9.19 3.22 12.11
CA THR A 274 -8.27 2.08 12.06
C THR A 274 -7.17 2.20 13.10
N PHE A 275 -6.62 3.40 13.30
CA PHE A 275 -5.57 3.63 14.29
C PHE A 275 -6.06 3.36 15.72
N ILE A 276 -7.30 3.72 16.04
CA ILE A 276 -7.89 3.41 17.37
C ILE A 276 -7.88 1.90 17.60
N ILE A 277 -8.32 1.11 16.62
CA ILE A 277 -8.30 -0.35 16.71
C ILE A 277 -6.86 -0.88 16.75
N SER A 278 -5.99 -0.36 15.89
CA SER A 278 -4.57 -0.71 15.85
C SER A 278 -3.88 -0.44 17.19
N ALA A 279 -4.16 0.69 17.83
CA ALA A 279 -3.60 1.06 19.12
C ALA A 279 -3.96 0.04 20.22
N ILE A 280 -5.20 -0.43 20.26
CA ILE A 280 -5.63 -1.49 21.18
C ILE A 280 -4.83 -2.77 20.93
N ILE A 281 -4.67 -3.16 19.67
CA ILE A 281 -3.92 -4.36 19.28
C ILE A 281 -2.43 -4.21 19.59
N ILE A 282 -1.86 -3.02 19.34
CA ILE A 282 -0.48 -2.69 19.68
C ILE A 282 -0.25 -2.88 21.18
N VAL A 283 -1.07 -2.25 22.03
CA VAL A 283 -0.95 -2.37 23.48
C VAL A 283 -1.05 -3.82 23.93
N LYS A 284 -2.03 -4.58 23.42
CA LYS A 284 -2.17 -6.01 23.71
C LYS A 284 -0.96 -6.82 23.29
N THR A 285 -0.41 -6.55 22.10
CA THR A 285 0.78 -7.24 21.60
C THR A 285 2.01 -6.91 22.46
N TYR A 286 2.15 -5.65 22.91
CA TYR A 286 3.21 -5.29 23.86
C TYR A 286 3.11 -6.02 25.19
N GLN A 287 1.91 -6.18 25.74
CA GLN A 287 1.68 -6.90 26.99
C GLN A 287 2.03 -8.39 26.85
N GLU A 288 1.58 -9.03 25.77
CA GLU A 288 1.89 -10.44 25.48
C GLU A 288 3.40 -10.68 25.35
N LEU A 289 4.09 -9.85 24.57
CA LEU A 289 5.56 -9.95 24.40
C LEU A 289 6.32 -9.66 25.69
N HIS A 290 5.77 -8.87 26.62
CA HIS A 290 6.38 -8.60 27.91
C HIS A 290 6.20 -9.76 28.89
N THR A 291 4.95 -10.24 29.05
CA THR A 291 4.60 -11.27 30.03
C THR A 291 5.33 -12.59 29.75
N GLU A 292 5.39 -12.99 28.49
CA GLU A 292 6.07 -14.21 28.06
C GLU A 292 7.60 -14.07 28.02
N GLY A 293 8.15 -12.87 27.88
CA GLY A 293 9.60 -12.62 27.93
C GLY A 293 10.18 -12.62 29.33
N VAL A 294 9.36 -12.36 30.36
CA VAL A 294 9.78 -12.42 31.78
C VAL A 294 9.74 -13.85 32.31
N GLN A 295 8.93 -14.74 31.73
CA GLN A 295 8.88 -16.16 32.13
C GLN A 295 10.03 -17.01 31.60
N THR A 296 10.73 -16.51 30.55
CA THR A 296 11.84 -17.21 29.90
C THR A 296 13.22 -16.64 30.24
N ALA A 297 13.31 -15.57 31.03
CA ALA A 297 14.55 -14.97 31.54
C ALA A 297 14.80 -15.40 32.97
#